data_1bf58903b879050525c5b90a17063be0
#
_entry.id   1bf58903b879050525c5b90a17063be0
#
_cell.length_a   1.000
_cell.length_b   1.000
_cell.length_c   1.000
_cell.angle_alpha   90.00
_cell.angle_beta   90.00
_cell.angle_gamma   90.00
#
_symmetry.space_group_name_H-M   'P 1'
#
loop_
_entity.id
_entity.type
_entity.pdbx_description
1 polymer ?
#
loop_
_entity_poly.entity_id
_entity_poly.type
_entity_poly.pdbx_seq_one_letter_code
_entity_poly.pdbx_strand_id
1 'polypeptide(L)'
;MTFTARKSLLAIAAGMTLASGAFAQTAPSVTLYGRLDVGIEATNDGALSKTMLQNYASRFGIKGDRSFGSDLSGIFQVETAFSPEDGKNQNTYQSSNGTTVLSTGTATGYLASRNSFVGLKSNSMGTFLLGNYDMPLKSLDGGGVASTLWAEGDAMEVIIHGKGTKTSGSNFDNVHTRQNNNLVYISPKFADIVVKAAYSPDEAKTATTDQPVYSLSAEWNNGTYNFGLATQKKAVSDKAFAMSATKLTMGAVMGDFTAGFAYSVLDNNAAAAANARKTNNSLVVLGYTMGQTVFKFNYGMSGESFSGAQDDLTMTSVEADYVLDKQTTLFVNYAQIMNNANAKGSFTNADNFPAVGTAGNDPTALSFGIRYNF
;
A
#
# COMPACT_ATOMS: atom_id res chain seq x y z
N MET A 1 5.94 -39.42 18.78
CA MET A 1 5.83 -39.32 17.32
C MET A 1 6.35 -37.94 16.87
N THR A 2 7.67 -37.84 16.76
CA THR A 2 8.39 -36.62 16.44
C THR A 2 9.52 -36.96 15.48
N PHE A 3 9.23 -37.13 14.17
CA PHE A 3 10.29 -37.34 13.19
C PHE A 3 9.75 -37.21 11.72
N THR A 4 9.25 -36.04 11.31
CA THR A 4 8.93 -35.88 9.87
C THR A 4 9.12 -34.46 9.31
N ALA A 5 9.29 -33.43 10.14
CA ALA A 5 9.39 -32.05 9.63
C ALA A 5 10.80 -31.59 9.22
N ARG A 6 11.84 -32.31 9.61
CA ARG A 6 13.25 -31.92 9.32
C ARG A 6 13.78 -32.39 7.96
N LYS A 7 13.10 -33.30 7.26
CA LYS A 7 13.59 -33.86 5.98
C LYS A 7 13.14 -33.07 4.75
N SER A 8 12.12 -32.24 4.84
CA SER A 8 11.58 -31.49 3.69
C SER A 8 12.38 -30.23 3.35
N LEU A 9 13.04 -29.61 4.31
CA LEU A 9 13.88 -28.43 4.08
C LEU A 9 15.25 -28.76 3.43
N LEU A 10 15.78 -29.96 3.67
CA LEU A 10 17.04 -30.40 3.06
C LEU A 10 16.88 -30.75 1.57
N ALA A 11 15.69 -31.13 1.12
CA ALA A 11 15.46 -31.49 -0.28
C ALA A 11 15.44 -30.29 -1.23
N ILE A 12 15.10 -29.09 -0.73
CA ILE A 12 15.13 -27.84 -1.52
C ILE A 12 16.57 -27.33 -1.67
N ALA A 13 17.43 -27.52 -0.68
CA ALA A 13 18.83 -27.10 -0.73
C ALA A 13 19.70 -28.02 -1.64
N ALA A 14 19.36 -29.28 -1.80
CA ALA A 14 20.13 -30.24 -2.61
C ALA A 14 19.91 -30.10 -4.12
N GLY A 15 18.87 -29.41 -4.58
CA GLY A 15 18.57 -29.19 -5.99
C GLY A 15 19.38 -28.06 -6.66
N MET A 16 20.16 -27.29 -5.90
CA MET A 16 20.88 -26.12 -6.42
C MET A 16 22.36 -26.36 -6.76
N THR A 17 22.87 -27.54 -6.61
CA THR A 17 24.29 -27.83 -6.88
C THR A 17 24.49 -28.62 -8.15
N LEU A 18 24.16 -28.12 -9.33
CA LEU A 18 24.72 -28.66 -10.58
C LEU A 18 24.36 -27.76 -11.78
N ALA A 19 25.19 -26.78 -12.07
CA ALA A 19 25.52 -26.36 -13.45
C ALA A 19 26.66 -25.32 -13.42
N SER A 20 27.89 -25.76 -13.25
CA SER A 20 29.06 -24.96 -13.61
C SER A 20 29.26 -25.00 -15.14
N GLY A 21 28.27 -24.47 -15.87
CA GLY A 21 28.48 -24.03 -17.25
C GLY A 21 29.11 -22.66 -17.22
N ALA A 22 30.18 -22.44 -17.98
CA ALA A 22 30.72 -21.11 -18.22
C ALA A 22 29.69 -20.27 -18.97
N PHE A 23 28.74 -19.67 -18.27
CA PHE A 23 27.81 -18.70 -18.86
C PHE A 23 28.56 -17.42 -19.17
N ALA A 24 28.41 -16.90 -20.38
CA ALA A 24 28.84 -15.55 -20.71
C ALA A 24 28.09 -14.59 -19.74
N GLN A 25 28.80 -14.12 -18.74
CA GLN A 25 28.25 -13.37 -17.61
C GLN A 25 28.00 -11.94 -18.06
N THR A 26 26.74 -11.60 -18.33
CA THR A 26 26.36 -10.19 -18.52
C THR A 26 26.65 -9.42 -17.24
N ALA A 27 27.22 -8.22 -17.37
CA ALA A 27 27.45 -7.36 -16.22
C ALA A 27 26.12 -7.11 -15.46
N PRO A 28 26.12 -7.13 -14.12
CA PRO A 28 24.90 -6.83 -13.37
C PRO A 28 24.44 -5.39 -13.68
N SER A 29 23.14 -5.21 -13.90
CA SER A 29 22.56 -3.88 -13.99
C SER A 29 22.37 -3.32 -12.58
N VAL A 30 22.64 -2.04 -12.38
CA VAL A 30 22.33 -1.31 -11.15
C VAL A 30 21.73 0.02 -11.55
N THR A 31 20.54 0.31 -11.06
CA THR A 31 19.80 1.55 -11.34
C THR A 31 19.49 2.26 -10.03
N LEU A 32 19.90 3.51 -9.94
CA LEU A 32 19.41 4.45 -8.94
C LEU A 32 18.08 5.02 -9.45
N TYR A 33 17.08 5.10 -8.61
CA TYR A 33 15.78 5.70 -8.93
C TYR A 33 15.18 6.36 -7.71
N GLY A 34 14.20 7.24 -7.93
CA GLY A 34 13.49 7.85 -6.82
C GLY A 34 12.38 8.78 -7.24
N ARG A 35 11.79 9.40 -6.23
CA ARG A 35 10.76 10.42 -6.35
C ARG A 35 10.95 11.45 -5.26
N LEU A 36 10.89 12.72 -5.64
CA LEU A 36 10.63 13.84 -4.75
C LEU A 36 9.19 14.29 -4.99
N ASP A 37 8.38 14.37 -3.94
CA ASP A 37 6.97 14.71 -4.02
C ASP A 37 6.62 15.58 -2.82
N VAL A 38 6.60 16.91 -3.03
CA VAL A 38 6.44 17.91 -1.99
C VAL A 38 5.50 19.01 -2.44
N GLY A 39 4.79 19.62 -1.49
CA GLY A 39 3.88 20.71 -1.78
C GLY A 39 3.57 21.57 -0.57
N ILE A 40 3.06 22.76 -0.86
CA ILE A 40 2.43 23.62 0.15
C ILE A 40 0.98 23.18 0.26
N GLU A 41 0.51 23.02 1.49
CA GLU A 41 -0.82 22.55 1.80
C GLU A 41 -1.50 23.45 2.82
N ALA A 42 -2.70 23.90 2.49
CA ALA A 42 -3.62 24.51 3.45
C ALA A 42 -4.54 23.40 4.00
N THR A 43 -4.37 23.08 5.27
CA THR A 43 -5.12 22.03 5.96
C THR A 43 -6.15 22.63 6.92
N ASN A 44 -7.26 21.91 7.11
CA ASN A 44 -8.21 22.15 8.20
C ASN A 44 -8.61 20.79 8.77
N ASP A 45 -8.44 20.59 10.08
CA ASP A 45 -8.80 19.35 10.79
C ASP A 45 -10.26 19.33 11.29
N GLY A 46 -11.06 20.31 10.84
CA GLY A 46 -12.43 20.55 11.29
C GLY A 46 -12.51 21.54 12.45
N ALA A 47 -11.38 21.96 13.03
CA ALA A 47 -11.31 22.93 14.12
C ALA A 47 -10.25 24.01 13.88
N LEU A 48 -9.11 23.65 13.33
CA LEU A 48 -7.95 24.53 13.13
C LEU A 48 -7.43 24.44 11.70
N SER A 49 -7.19 25.61 11.08
CA SER A 49 -6.53 25.72 9.79
C SER A 49 -5.03 25.97 9.97
N LYS A 50 -4.22 25.32 9.15
CA LYS A 50 -2.76 25.49 9.09
C LYS A 50 -2.30 25.54 7.63
N THR A 51 -1.15 26.19 7.40
CA THR A 51 -0.42 26.08 6.15
C THR A 51 0.88 25.34 6.45
N MET A 52 1.17 24.28 5.69
CA MET A 52 2.27 23.39 5.93
C MET A 52 3.03 23.12 4.64
N LEU A 53 4.33 22.84 4.73
CA LEU A 53 5.07 22.17 3.67
C LEU A 53 4.96 20.67 3.96
N GLN A 54 4.47 19.91 2.98
CA GLN A 54 4.17 18.49 3.12
C GLN A 54 5.00 17.64 2.16
N ASN A 55 5.32 16.44 2.62
CA ASN A 55 5.92 15.39 1.82
C ASN A 55 4.87 14.31 1.52
N TYR A 56 4.77 13.92 0.24
CA TYR A 56 3.81 12.93 -0.23
C TYR A 56 4.51 11.64 -0.66
N ALA A 57 5.20 11.02 0.31
CA ALA A 57 5.93 9.77 0.14
C ALA A 57 7.14 9.84 -0.81
N SER A 58 7.99 10.87 -0.66
CA SER A 58 9.30 10.94 -1.30
C SER A 58 10.14 9.72 -0.92
N ARG A 59 10.93 9.24 -1.89
CA ARG A 59 11.72 8.01 -1.74
C ARG A 59 12.87 7.97 -2.71
N PHE A 60 13.88 7.21 -2.36
CA PHE A 60 14.91 6.77 -3.32
C PHE A 60 15.20 5.28 -3.13
N GLY A 61 15.76 4.67 -4.15
CA GLY A 61 16.13 3.27 -4.11
C GLY A 61 17.19 2.90 -5.12
N ILE A 62 17.79 1.76 -4.88
CA ILE A 62 18.71 1.08 -5.77
C ILE A 62 18.12 -0.27 -6.09
N LYS A 63 18.06 -0.62 -7.37
CA LYS A 63 17.62 -1.94 -7.83
C LYS A 63 18.60 -2.46 -8.88
N GLY A 64 18.62 -3.77 -9.02
CA GLY A 64 19.45 -4.38 -10.04
C GLY A 64 19.09 -5.81 -10.33
N ASP A 65 19.66 -6.30 -11.41
CA ASP A 65 19.50 -7.69 -11.84
C ASP A 65 20.81 -8.25 -12.38
N ARG A 66 20.89 -9.57 -12.36
CA ARG A 66 21.98 -10.35 -12.97
C ARG A 66 21.41 -11.61 -13.60
N SER A 67 21.60 -11.77 -14.88
CA SER A 67 21.23 -13.00 -15.56
C SER A 67 22.17 -14.15 -15.20
N PHE A 68 21.59 -15.33 -14.97
CA PHE A 68 22.31 -16.60 -14.76
C PHE A 68 22.17 -17.56 -15.96
N GLY A 69 21.58 -17.10 -17.06
CA GLY A 69 21.35 -17.85 -18.28
C GLY A 69 20.04 -17.44 -18.95
N SER A 70 19.52 -18.28 -19.85
CA SER A 70 18.43 -17.92 -20.76
C SER A 70 17.11 -17.53 -20.08
N ASP A 71 16.81 -18.03 -18.89
CA ASP A 71 15.53 -17.82 -18.23
C ASP A 71 15.62 -17.35 -16.77
N LEU A 72 16.79 -17.47 -16.13
CA LEU A 72 16.92 -17.19 -14.71
C LEU A 72 17.74 -15.93 -14.44
N SER A 73 17.26 -15.05 -13.58
CA SER A 73 17.98 -13.86 -13.08
C SER A 73 17.87 -13.75 -11.57
N GLY A 74 18.96 -13.31 -10.93
CA GLY A 74 18.93 -12.78 -9.58
C GLY A 74 18.53 -11.33 -9.62
N ILE A 75 17.66 -10.90 -8.72
CA ILE A 75 17.17 -9.52 -8.64
C ILE A 75 17.27 -9.02 -7.21
N PHE A 76 17.48 -7.72 -7.04
CA PHE A 76 17.40 -7.07 -5.74
C PHE A 76 16.83 -5.66 -5.84
N GLN A 77 16.32 -5.18 -4.73
CA GLN A 77 15.91 -3.79 -4.54
C GLN A 77 16.13 -3.41 -3.08
N VAL A 78 16.58 -2.16 -2.86
CA VAL A 78 16.56 -1.49 -1.56
C VAL A 78 15.94 -0.12 -1.78
N GLU A 79 14.81 0.14 -1.12
CA GLU A 79 14.08 1.41 -1.20
C GLU A 79 13.85 1.99 0.18
N THR A 80 14.02 3.30 0.32
CA THR A 80 13.77 4.04 1.55
C THR A 80 12.91 5.26 1.28
N ALA A 81 11.99 5.57 2.21
CA ALA A 81 11.28 6.83 2.27
C ALA A 81 12.09 7.85 3.07
N PHE A 82 11.93 9.11 2.75
CA PHE A 82 12.53 10.23 3.48
C PHE A 82 11.68 11.49 3.31
N SER A 83 11.87 12.46 4.21
CA SER A 83 11.13 13.70 4.24
C SER A 83 12.06 14.86 3.90
N PRO A 84 12.08 15.31 2.64
CA PRO A 84 12.99 16.37 2.22
C PRO A 84 12.64 17.75 2.81
N GLU A 85 11.38 17.95 3.25
CA GLU A 85 10.88 19.21 3.79
C GLU A 85 11.34 19.46 5.24
N ASP A 86 11.59 18.41 6.03
CA ASP A 86 12.00 18.56 7.43
C ASP A 86 13.29 17.81 7.79
N GLY A 87 13.89 17.13 6.81
CA GLY A 87 15.16 16.40 6.98
C GLY A 87 15.04 15.13 7.81
N LYS A 88 13.83 14.66 8.10
CA LYS A 88 13.59 13.44 8.86
C LYS A 88 13.47 12.21 7.96
N ASN A 89 13.67 11.04 8.54
CA ASN A 89 13.34 9.78 7.91
C ASN A 89 11.91 9.41 8.26
N GLN A 90 11.13 9.01 7.26
CA GLN A 90 9.76 8.53 7.48
C GLN A 90 9.73 7.16 8.16
N ASN A 91 9.98 7.14 9.46
CA ASN A 91 9.73 5.98 10.31
C ASN A 91 8.69 6.29 11.41
N THR A 92 8.03 7.44 11.32
CA THR A 92 6.95 7.80 12.22
C THR A 92 5.63 7.46 11.56
N TYR A 93 5.10 6.26 11.83
CA TYR A 93 3.67 6.03 11.69
C TYR A 93 2.96 6.90 12.71
N GLN A 94 2.15 7.85 12.27
CA GLN A 94 1.14 8.41 13.16
C GLN A 94 0.13 7.30 13.45
N SER A 95 0.10 6.86 14.68
CA SER A 95 -0.99 6.03 15.17
C SER A 95 -2.27 6.85 15.11
N SER A 96 -3.30 6.29 14.52
CA SER A 96 -4.60 6.88 14.24
C SER A 96 -5.42 7.37 15.45
N ASN A 97 -4.88 7.33 16.65
CA ASN A 97 -5.57 7.78 17.88
C ASN A 97 -5.03 9.10 18.45
N GLY A 98 -4.39 9.93 17.61
CA GLY A 98 -3.97 11.29 18.01
C GLY A 98 -2.83 11.34 19.05
N THR A 99 -2.31 10.19 19.44
CA THR A 99 -1.11 10.10 20.25
C THR A 99 0.06 9.98 19.28
N THR A 100 0.93 10.97 19.26
CA THR A 100 2.24 10.84 18.61
C THR A 100 2.96 9.70 19.32
N VAL A 101 2.78 8.49 18.82
CA VAL A 101 3.67 7.40 19.19
C VAL A 101 4.94 7.68 18.40
N LEU A 102 5.82 8.48 18.98
CA LEU A 102 7.24 8.27 18.74
C LEU A 102 7.44 6.80 19.06
N SER A 103 7.48 5.98 18.01
CA SER A 103 8.02 4.64 18.16
C SER A 103 9.44 4.84 18.64
N THR A 104 9.62 4.81 19.95
CA THR A 104 10.93 4.63 20.58
C THR A 104 11.44 3.21 20.38
N GLY A 105 10.85 2.47 19.45
CA GLY A 105 11.50 1.35 18.82
C GLY A 105 12.77 1.89 18.19
N THR A 106 13.92 1.50 18.68
CA THR A 106 15.22 1.71 18.06
C THR A 106 15.04 1.49 16.56
N ALA A 107 14.96 2.58 15.79
CA ALA A 107 14.92 2.52 14.34
C ALA A 107 16.28 1.97 13.89
N THR A 108 16.40 0.67 13.89
CA THR A 108 17.56 -0.03 13.38
C THR A 108 17.46 -0.05 11.87
N GLY A 109 17.87 1.05 11.23
CA GLY A 109 18.03 1.10 9.80
C GLY A 109 17.24 2.21 9.12
N TYR A 110 17.96 3.20 8.64
CA TYR A 110 17.46 4.27 7.79
C TYR A 110 17.28 3.82 6.33
N LEU A 111 17.78 2.65 5.98
CA LEU A 111 17.66 2.05 4.66
C LEU A 111 16.64 0.91 4.70
N ALA A 112 15.99 0.64 3.56
CA ALA A 112 15.03 -0.45 3.40
C ALA A 112 13.68 -0.28 4.13
N SER A 113 13.25 0.96 4.39
CA SER A 113 11.93 1.21 5.01
C SER A 113 10.75 0.89 4.08
N ARG A 114 11.00 0.77 2.77
CA ARG A 114 10.03 0.41 1.74
C ARG A 114 10.35 -0.96 1.12
N ASN A 115 9.84 -1.26 -0.08
CA ASN A 115 10.07 -2.55 -0.75
C ASN A 115 11.58 -2.82 -0.94
N SER A 116 12.10 -3.76 -0.17
CA SER A 116 13.51 -4.11 -0.14
C SER A 116 13.65 -5.63 -0.05
N PHE A 117 14.25 -6.22 -1.07
CA PHE A 117 14.27 -7.66 -1.24
C PHE A 117 15.46 -8.14 -2.07
N VAL A 118 15.72 -9.43 -1.97
CA VAL A 118 16.48 -10.22 -2.92
C VAL A 118 15.57 -11.30 -3.50
N GLY A 119 15.77 -11.69 -4.75
CA GLY A 119 14.90 -12.66 -5.37
C GLY A 119 15.48 -13.34 -6.61
N LEU A 120 14.72 -14.30 -7.08
CA LEU A 120 14.95 -15.01 -8.35
C LEU A 120 13.76 -14.75 -9.27
N LYS A 121 14.06 -14.40 -10.52
CA LYS A 121 13.07 -14.17 -11.57
C LYS A 121 13.31 -15.12 -12.72
N SER A 122 12.26 -15.83 -13.13
CA SER A 122 12.22 -16.68 -14.34
C SER A 122 10.99 -16.30 -15.16
N ASN A 123 11.12 -16.23 -16.47
CA ASN A 123 9.98 -15.93 -17.36
C ASN A 123 8.98 -17.09 -17.39
N SER A 124 9.44 -18.33 -17.21
CA SER A 124 8.61 -19.53 -17.22
C SER A 124 8.05 -19.91 -15.87
N MET A 125 8.80 -19.67 -14.77
CA MET A 125 8.42 -20.09 -13.42
C MET A 125 7.92 -18.94 -12.52
N GLY A 126 8.06 -17.68 -12.96
CA GLY A 126 7.68 -16.51 -12.18
C GLY A 126 8.80 -15.98 -11.30
N THR A 127 8.43 -15.20 -10.28
CA THR A 127 9.37 -14.48 -9.44
C THR A 127 9.16 -14.84 -7.98
N PHE A 128 10.26 -15.15 -7.27
CA PHE A 128 10.32 -15.37 -5.84
C PHE A 128 11.12 -14.27 -5.19
N LEU A 129 10.56 -13.65 -4.14
CA LEU A 129 11.18 -12.56 -3.39
C LEU A 129 11.26 -12.91 -1.92
N LEU A 130 12.33 -12.49 -1.26
CA LEU A 130 12.54 -12.57 0.17
C LEU A 130 12.93 -11.18 0.69
N GLY A 131 12.20 -10.65 1.68
CA GLY A 131 12.52 -9.36 2.29
C GLY A 131 11.33 -8.61 2.83
N ASN A 132 11.43 -7.29 2.83
CA ASN A 132 10.34 -6.38 3.17
C ASN A 132 9.58 -6.02 1.89
N TYR A 133 8.31 -6.40 1.79
CA TYR A 133 7.56 -6.23 0.54
C TYR A 133 6.07 -6.00 0.77
N ASP A 134 5.45 -5.21 -0.12
CA ASP A 134 4.01 -4.98 -0.13
C ASP A 134 3.26 -6.30 -0.34
N MET A 135 2.30 -6.57 0.54
CA MET A 135 1.45 -7.74 0.39
C MET A 135 0.57 -7.66 -0.87
N PRO A 136 0.21 -8.78 -1.50
CA PRO A 136 -0.65 -8.82 -2.68
C PRO A 136 -1.93 -7.98 -2.57
N LEU A 137 -2.59 -7.99 -1.41
CA LEU A 137 -3.76 -7.16 -1.16
C LEU A 137 -3.44 -5.66 -1.29
N LYS A 138 -2.30 -5.20 -0.74
CA LYS A 138 -1.89 -3.80 -0.81
C LYS A 138 -1.57 -3.38 -2.24
N SER A 139 -0.87 -4.23 -2.98
CA SER A 139 -0.40 -3.93 -4.33
C SER A 139 -1.46 -4.01 -5.42
N LEU A 140 -2.69 -4.42 -5.11
CA LEU A 140 -3.79 -4.45 -6.08
C LEU A 140 -4.46 -3.08 -6.17
N ASP A 141 -4.33 -2.40 -7.30
CA ASP A 141 -4.77 -1.01 -7.51
C ASP A 141 -5.58 -0.77 -8.78
N GLY A 142 -6.12 -1.83 -9.38
CA GLY A 142 -6.91 -1.75 -10.60
C GLY A 142 -6.09 -1.34 -11.83
N GLY A 143 -4.85 -1.84 -11.94
CA GLY A 143 -3.93 -1.50 -13.02
C GLY A 143 -3.45 -0.06 -12.95
N GLY A 144 -3.43 0.54 -11.76
CA GLY A 144 -3.06 1.94 -11.51
C GLY A 144 -4.23 2.93 -11.71
N VAL A 145 -5.41 2.48 -12.15
CA VAL A 145 -6.53 3.39 -12.42
C VAL A 145 -7.34 3.73 -11.17
N ALA A 146 -7.43 2.79 -10.22
CA ALA A 146 -8.18 3.02 -8.99
C ALA A 146 -7.39 3.79 -7.90
N SER A 147 -6.13 4.13 -8.16
CA SER A 147 -5.25 4.88 -7.25
C SER A 147 -4.45 5.92 -8.05
N THR A 148 -5.13 6.93 -8.56
CA THR A 148 -4.51 7.90 -9.49
C THR A 148 -4.35 9.30 -8.91
N LEU A 149 -5.10 9.67 -7.87
CA LEU A 149 -4.94 10.93 -7.18
C LEU A 149 -3.81 10.84 -6.15
N TRP A 150 -3.17 11.97 -5.90
CA TRP A 150 -2.00 12.09 -5.03
C TRP A 150 -2.27 13.07 -3.90
N ALA A 151 -1.24 13.40 -3.16
CA ALA A 151 -1.33 14.21 -1.95
C ALA A 151 -2.43 13.65 -1.04
N GLU A 152 -3.21 14.47 -0.39
CA GLU A 152 -4.33 14.02 0.44
C GLU A 152 -5.55 13.55 -0.38
N GLY A 153 -5.47 13.62 -1.71
CA GLY A 153 -6.50 13.12 -2.62
C GLY A 153 -6.58 11.59 -2.75
N ASP A 154 -5.62 10.83 -2.22
CA ASP A 154 -5.58 9.37 -2.38
C ASP A 154 -6.62 8.65 -1.50
N ALA A 155 -7.84 8.52 -2.02
CA ALA A 155 -8.91 7.81 -1.35
C ALA A 155 -8.71 6.26 -1.31
N MET A 156 -7.79 5.70 -2.07
CA MET A 156 -7.43 4.29 -1.94
C MET A 156 -6.83 4.01 -0.55
N GLU A 157 -5.93 4.85 -0.08
CA GLU A 157 -5.32 4.71 1.23
C GLU A 157 -6.32 5.00 2.37
N VAL A 158 -7.10 6.08 2.27
CA VAL A 158 -8.04 6.52 3.31
C VAL A 158 -9.25 5.58 3.42
N ILE A 159 -9.90 5.29 2.29
CA ILE A 159 -11.19 4.58 2.25
C ILE A 159 -10.99 3.08 2.09
N ILE A 160 -10.36 2.65 0.99
CA ILE A 160 -10.31 1.23 0.63
C ILE A 160 -9.37 0.46 1.55
N HIS A 161 -8.25 1.08 1.94
CA HIS A 161 -7.32 0.49 2.89
C HIS A 161 -7.73 0.71 4.35
N GLY A 162 -8.74 1.56 4.61
CA GLY A 162 -9.27 1.82 5.95
C GLY A 162 -8.29 2.52 6.88
N LYS A 163 -7.31 3.25 6.32
CA LYS A 163 -6.34 4.01 7.12
C LYS A 163 -6.92 5.29 7.68
N GLY A 164 -7.93 5.88 7.01
CA GLY A 164 -8.71 6.98 7.60
C GLY A 164 -9.41 6.47 8.85
N THR A 165 -9.04 7.02 9.99
CA THR A 165 -9.48 6.49 11.29
C THR A 165 -10.96 6.66 11.51
N LYS A 166 -11.58 5.58 11.82
CA LYS A 166 -12.88 5.52 12.46
C LYS A 166 -12.73 5.65 13.98
N THR A 167 -13.78 5.51 14.75
CA THR A 167 -13.75 5.52 16.21
C THR A 167 -12.68 4.58 16.80
N SER A 168 -12.22 4.91 17.99
CA SER A 168 -11.29 4.09 18.77
C SER A 168 -11.72 2.61 18.76
N GLY A 169 -10.84 1.71 18.34
CA GLY A 169 -11.06 0.26 18.31
C GLY A 169 -11.47 -0.32 16.95
N SER A 170 -11.75 0.48 15.92
CA SER A 170 -12.03 0.02 14.56
C SER A 170 -10.87 0.22 13.57
N ASN A 171 -9.65 0.14 14.08
CA ASN A 171 -8.45 0.33 13.27
C ASN A 171 -8.14 -0.92 12.44
N PHE A 172 -8.20 -0.77 11.10
CA PHE A 172 -7.86 -1.81 10.13
C PHE A 172 -6.47 -1.62 9.49
N ASP A 173 -5.63 -0.74 10.02
CA ASP A 173 -4.30 -0.39 9.48
C ASP A 173 -3.38 -1.59 9.29
N ASN A 174 -3.68 -2.69 9.97
CA ASN A 174 -2.84 -3.88 9.96
C ASN A 174 -3.11 -4.84 8.80
N VAL A 175 -4.05 -4.55 7.90
CA VAL A 175 -4.40 -5.47 6.81
C VAL A 175 -3.84 -5.06 5.45
N HIS A 176 -3.75 -3.77 5.12
CA HIS A 176 -3.16 -3.30 3.87
C HIS A 176 -1.72 -2.86 4.08
N THR A 177 -0.83 -3.80 4.39
CA THR A 177 0.52 -3.50 4.86
C THR A 177 1.60 -4.05 3.96
N ARG A 178 2.79 -3.49 4.10
CA ARG A 178 4.06 -4.13 3.79
C ARG A 178 4.42 -4.99 4.99
N GLN A 179 4.96 -6.17 4.74
CA GLN A 179 5.41 -7.08 5.79
C GLN A 179 6.91 -7.30 5.68
N ASN A 180 7.57 -7.31 6.84
CA ASN A 180 8.94 -7.78 6.97
C ASN A 180 8.98 -9.31 6.87
N ASN A 181 10.17 -9.87 6.63
CA ASN A 181 10.40 -11.33 6.63
C ASN A 181 9.43 -12.05 5.67
N ASN A 182 9.12 -11.40 4.56
CA ASN A 182 8.08 -11.81 3.63
C ASN A 182 8.66 -12.73 2.55
N LEU A 183 7.99 -13.84 2.30
CA LEU A 183 8.16 -14.69 1.13
C LEU A 183 7.05 -14.38 0.13
N VAL A 184 7.41 -13.91 -1.07
CA VAL A 184 6.46 -13.54 -2.11
C VAL A 184 6.70 -14.35 -3.37
N TYR A 185 5.64 -14.85 -3.97
CA TYR A 185 5.64 -15.44 -5.29
C TYR A 185 4.73 -14.62 -6.22
N ILE A 186 5.23 -14.35 -7.43
CA ILE A 186 4.51 -13.69 -8.51
C ILE A 186 4.57 -14.61 -9.73
N SER A 187 3.42 -15.08 -10.22
CA SER A 187 3.35 -15.97 -11.36
C SER A 187 3.82 -15.30 -12.66
N PRO A 188 4.25 -16.07 -13.66
CA PRO A 188 4.26 -15.57 -15.04
C PRO A 188 2.88 -15.08 -15.44
N LYS A 189 2.82 -14.18 -16.42
CA LYS A 189 1.56 -13.75 -17.02
C LYS A 189 1.03 -14.85 -17.95
N PHE A 190 -0.17 -15.35 -17.65
CA PHE A 190 -0.85 -16.36 -18.45
C PHE A 190 -2.26 -15.85 -18.80
N ALA A 191 -2.59 -15.79 -20.08
CA ALA A 191 -3.86 -15.25 -20.58
C ALA A 191 -4.22 -13.90 -19.93
N ASP A 192 -3.24 -13.01 -19.84
CA ASP A 192 -3.34 -11.70 -19.17
C ASP A 192 -3.58 -11.74 -17.66
N ILE A 193 -3.52 -12.89 -17.02
CA ILE A 193 -3.67 -13.07 -15.57
C ILE A 193 -2.30 -13.20 -14.92
N VAL A 194 -2.13 -12.49 -13.79
CA VAL A 194 -1.01 -12.64 -12.84
C VAL A 194 -1.57 -12.97 -11.47
N VAL A 195 -1.04 -14.00 -10.85
CA VAL A 195 -1.35 -14.40 -9.48
C VAL A 195 -0.17 -14.05 -8.58
N LYS A 196 -0.45 -13.47 -7.40
CA LYS A 196 0.57 -13.20 -6.38
C LYS A 196 0.16 -13.87 -5.08
N ALA A 197 1.11 -14.49 -4.41
CA ALA A 197 0.94 -15.07 -3.08
C ALA A 197 2.06 -14.59 -2.16
N ALA A 198 1.74 -14.31 -0.91
CA ALA A 198 2.73 -13.88 0.09
C ALA A 198 2.44 -14.48 1.46
N TYR A 199 3.53 -14.74 2.17
CA TYR A 199 3.54 -15.27 3.53
C TYR A 199 4.62 -14.58 4.35
N SER A 200 4.23 -13.98 5.48
CA SER A 200 5.14 -13.44 6.47
C SER A 200 4.96 -14.24 7.77
N PRO A 201 5.98 -15.02 8.21
CA PRO A 201 5.93 -15.74 9.48
C PRO A 201 5.96 -14.78 10.65
N ASP A 202 5.43 -15.21 11.78
CA ASP A 202 5.59 -14.53 13.06
C ASP A 202 6.91 -14.96 13.71
N GLU A 203 7.96 -14.14 13.58
CA GLU A 203 9.25 -14.40 14.23
C GLU A 203 9.22 -14.17 15.75
N ALA A 204 8.22 -13.45 16.25
CA ALA A 204 7.97 -13.24 17.68
C ALA A 204 7.02 -14.30 18.27
N LYS A 205 6.75 -15.38 17.54
CA LYS A 205 5.87 -16.46 17.99
C LYS A 205 6.30 -17.02 19.34
N THR A 206 5.32 -17.19 20.22
CA THR A 206 5.48 -17.84 21.53
C THR A 206 4.62 -19.10 21.62
N ALA A 207 4.60 -19.76 22.77
CA ALA A 207 3.71 -20.91 23.01
C ALA A 207 2.21 -20.52 22.94
N THR A 208 1.88 -19.25 23.17
CA THR A 208 0.51 -18.74 23.23
C THR A 208 0.14 -17.76 22.11
N THR A 209 1.12 -17.19 21.41
CA THR A 209 0.90 -16.20 20.35
C THR A 209 1.52 -16.67 19.04
N ASP A 210 0.80 -16.46 17.92
CA ASP A 210 1.27 -16.74 16.56
C ASP A 210 0.50 -15.83 15.60
N GLN A 211 1.20 -14.89 14.96
CA GLN A 211 0.62 -13.80 14.16
C GLN A 211 1.12 -13.76 12.70
N PRO A 212 1.13 -14.88 11.98
CA PRO A 212 1.53 -14.87 10.58
C PRO A 212 0.55 -14.06 9.73
N VAL A 213 1.04 -13.56 8.59
CA VAL A 213 0.24 -12.85 7.59
C VAL A 213 0.26 -13.62 6.29
N TYR A 214 -0.90 -13.82 5.69
CA TYR A 214 -1.08 -14.46 4.39
C TYR A 214 -1.82 -13.51 3.46
N SER A 215 -1.40 -13.42 2.21
CA SER A 215 -2.13 -12.67 1.20
C SER A 215 -2.05 -13.34 -0.17
N LEU A 216 -3.14 -13.22 -0.91
CA LEU A 216 -3.29 -13.77 -2.26
C LEU A 216 -3.99 -12.73 -3.13
N SER A 217 -3.55 -12.58 -4.39
CA SER A 217 -4.27 -11.81 -5.39
C SER A 217 -4.23 -12.49 -6.76
N ALA A 218 -5.25 -12.20 -7.56
CA ALA A 218 -5.28 -12.48 -8.99
C ALA A 218 -5.73 -11.22 -9.72
N GLU A 219 -5.04 -10.87 -10.78
CA GLU A 219 -5.31 -9.68 -11.59
C GLU A 219 -5.26 -10.05 -13.08
N TRP A 220 -6.34 -9.76 -13.79
CA TRP A 220 -6.40 -9.81 -15.24
C TRP A 220 -6.28 -8.40 -15.80
N ASN A 221 -5.39 -8.21 -16.78
CA ASN A 221 -5.15 -6.90 -17.39
C ASN A 221 -4.75 -7.07 -18.86
N ASN A 222 -5.61 -6.60 -19.77
CA ASN A 222 -5.39 -6.61 -21.21
C ASN A 222 -4.91 -5.26 -21.78
N GLY A 223 -4.57 -4.31 -20.92
CA GLY A 223 -4.13 -2.96 -21.30
C GLY A 223 -5.25 -1.94 -21.40
N THR A 224 -6.48 -2.33 -21.72
CA THR A 224 -7.67 -1.46 -21.75
C THR A 224 -8.50 -1.63 -20.49
N TYR A 225 -8.73 -2.86 -20.07
CA TYR A 225 -9.50 -3.21 -18.88
C TYR A 225 -8.65 -3.98 -17.89
N ASN A 226 -8.93 -3.77 -16.62
CA ASN A 226 -8.31 -4.47 -15.51
C ASN A 226 -9.39 -4.97 -14.55
N PHE A 227 -9.22 -6.19 -14.02
CA PHE A 227 -10.03 -6.77 -12.94
C PHE A 227 -9.10 -7.44 -11.95
N GLY A 228 -9.25 -7.14 -10.68
CA GLY A 228 -8.42 -7.71 -9.65
C GLY A 228 -9.21 -8.12 -8.42
N LEU A 229 -8.81 -9.24 -7.81
CA LEU A 229 -9.33 -9.72 -6.54
C LEU A 229 -8.17 -10.07 -5.63
N ALA A 230 -8.22 -9.62 -4.39
CA ALA A 230 -7.21 -9.96 -3.39
C ALA A 230 -7.83 -10.22 -2.02
N THR A 231 -7.15 -11.03 -1.23
CA THR A 231 -7.49 -11.27 0.18
C THR A 231 -6.22 -11.29 1.03
N GLN A 232 -6.37 -10.87 2.29
CA GLN A 232 -5.31 -10.95 3.30
C GLN A 232 -5.90 -11.32 4.64
N LYS A 233 -5.16 -12.13 5.40
CA LYS A 233 -5.48 -12.48 6.79
C LYS A 233 -4.26 -12.25 7.66
N LYS A 234 -4.47 -11.64 8.81
CA LYS A 234 -3.46 -11.47 9.86
C LYS A 234 -4.00 -11.95 11.18
N ALA A 235 -3.32 -12.89 11.82
CA ALA A 235 -3.60 -13.26 13.20
C ALA A 235 -3.21 -12.10 14.14
N VAL A 236 -3.84 -11.99 15.31
CA VAL A 236 -3.52 -11.03 16.36
C VAL A 236 -3.19 -11.74 17.66
N SER A 237 -2.52 -11.04 18.59
CA SER A 237 -1.80 -11.62 19.73
C SER A 237 -2.62 -12.47 20.68
N ASP A 238 -3.90 -12.23 20.81
CA ASP A 238 -4.78 -12.99 21.71
C ASP A 238 -5.42 -14.22 21.07
N LYS A 239 -5.13 -14.48 19.79
CA LYS A 239 -5.77 -15.51 18.96
C LYS A 239 -7.31 -15.45 18.91
N ALA A 240 -7.92 -14.50 19.61
CA ALA A 240 -9.35 -14.23 19.56
C ALA A 240 -9.74 -13.44 18.32
N PHE A 241 -8.76 -12.76 17.69
CA PHE A 241 -8.96 -11.92 16.53
C PHE A 241 -8.05 -12.36 15.39
N ALA A 242 -8.62 -12.42 14.21
CA ALA A 242 -7.88 -12.56 12.97
C ALA A 242 -8.40 -11.47 12.05
N MET A 243 -7.62 -10.43 11.82
CA MET A 243 -7.98 -9.39 10.85
C MET A 243 -7.96 -9.96 9.45
N SER A 244 -8.98 -9.68 8.68
CA SER A 244 -9.07 -10.04 7.27
C SER A 244 -9.52 -8.86 6.42
N ALA A 245 -9.06 -8.84 5.18
CA ALA A 245 -9.54 -7.94 4.15
C ALA A 245 -9.73 -8.69 2.84
N THR A 246 -10.74 -8.30 2.09
CA THR A 246 -10.93 -8.70 0.71
C THR A 246 -11.10 -7.44 -0.11
N LYS A 247 -10.42 -7.34 -1.26
CA LYS A 247 -10.46 -6.19 -2.15
C LYS A 247 -10.74 -6.65 -3.58
N LEU A 248 -11.69 -5.96 -4.21
CA LEU A 248 -11.98 -6.03 -5.64
C LEU A 248 -11.56 -4.71 -6.28
N THR A 249 -10.95 -4.77 -7.45
CA THR A 249 -10.66 -3.58 -8.25
C THR A 249 -11.08 -3.79 -9.69
N MET A 250 -11.48 -2.71 -10.34
CA MET A 250 -11.76 -2.64 -11.76
C MET A 250 -11.14 -1.36 -12.32
N GLY A 251 -10.65 -1.41 -13.54
CA GLY A 251 -10.09 -0.27 -14.23
C GLY A 251 -10.38 -0.32 -15.72
N ALA A 252 -10.50 0.85 -16.33
CA ALA A 252 -10.62 1.02 -17.77
C ALA A 252 -9.83 2.24 -18.24
N VAL A 253 -9.09 2.10 -19.35
CA VAL A 253 -8.39 3.18 -20.05
C VAL A 253 -8.94 3.24 -21.46
N MET A 254 -9.68 4.30 -21.78
CA MET A 254 -10.43 4.43 -23.04
C MET A 254 -10.06 5.77 -23.71
N GLY A 255 -8.98 5.77 -24.48
CA GLY A 255 -8.41 6.98 -25.06
C GLY A 255 -7.95 7.94 -23.95
N ASP A 256 -8.51 9.14 -23.95
CA ASP A 256 -8.19 10.17 -22.95
C ASP A 256 -8.93 9.98 -21.62
N PHE A 257 -9.86 9.02 -21.52
CA PHE A 257 -10.65 8.77 -20.33
C PHE A 257 -10.13 7.58 -19.56
N THR A 258 -10.10 7.70 -18.23
CA THR A 258 -9.87 6.59 -17.31
C THR A 258 -11.02 6.50 -16.33
N ALA A 259 -11.38 5.28 -15.96
CA ALA A 259 -12.37 5.01 -14.92
C ALA A 259 -11.91 3.85 -14.06
N GLY A 260 -11.98 4.02 -12.75
CA GLY A 260 -11.61 3.01 -11.75
C GLY A 260 -12.70 2.81 -10.72
N PHE A 261 -12.79 1.60 -10.22
CA PHE A 261 -13.63 1.23 -9.10
C PHE A 261 -12.85 0.32 -8.17
N ALA A 262 -12.98 0.54 -6.87
CA ALA A 262 -12.50 -0.39 -5.87
C ALA A 262 -13.56 -0.63 -4.81
N TYR A 263 -13.58 -1.85 -4.28
CA TYR A 263 -14.44 -2.24 -3.17
C TYR A 263 -13.64 -3.08 -2.19
N SER A 264 -13.76 -2.81 -0.90
CA SER A 264 -13.13 -3.64 0.12
C SER A 264 -14.08 -3.98 1.27
N VAL A 265 -13.84 -5.14 1.84
CA VAL A 265 -14.45 -5.59 3.09
C VAL A 265 -13.32 -5.78 4.09
N LEU A 266 -13.37 -5.04 5.18
CA LEU A 266 -12.41 -5.14 6.28
C LEU A 266 -13.14 -5.70 7.50
N ASP A 267 -12.57 -6.73 8.14
CA ASP A 267 -13.20 -7.44 9.25
C ASP A 267 -12.16 -7.78 10.31
N ASN A 268 -12.44 -7.44 11.56
CA ASN A 268 -11.56 -7.79 12.68
C ASN A 268 -11.84 -9.21 13.22
N ASN A 269 -12.83 -9.90 12.63
CA ASN A 269 -13.20 -11.28 12.96
C ASN A 269 -13.31 -11.55 14.48
N ALA A 270 -13.70 -10.55 15.27
CA ALA A 270 -13.80 -10.70 16.72
C ALA A 270 -14.88 -11.72 17.07
N ALA A 271 -14.54 -12.67 17.96
CA ALA A 271 -15.47 -13.71 18.40
C ALA A 271 -16.64 -13.14 19.25
N ALA A 272 -16.39 -12.09 20.03
CA ALA A 272 -17.41 -11.42 20.82
C ALA A 272 -18.12 -10.36 19.98
N ALA A 273 -19.43 -10.43 19.86
CA ALA A 273 -20.25 -9.50 19.07
C ALA A 273 -20.02 -8.02 19.46
N ALA A 274 -19.82 -7.73 20.75
CA ALA A 274 -19.52 -6.38 21.22
C ALA A 274 -18.23 -5.76 20.66
N ASN A 275 -17.29 -6.61 20.24
CA ASN A 275 -15.99 -6.22 19.68
C ASN A 275 -15.93 -6.39 18.16
N ALA A 276 -16.96 -6.96 17.54
CA ALA A 276 -16.98 -7.18 16.11
C ALA A 276 -17.05 -5.86 15.35
N ARG A 277 -16.14 -5.69 14.41
CA ARG A 277 -16.06 -4.51 13.52
C ARG A 277 -15.86 -5.01 12.10
N LYS A 278 -16.74 -4.56 11.21
CA LYS A 278 -16.70 -4.90 9.80
C LYS A 278 -17.13 -3.71 8.97
N THR A 279 -16.30 -3.29 8.02
CA THR A 279 -16.64 -2.17 7.13
C THR A 279 -16.65 -2.62 5.69
N ASN A 280 -17.59 -2.06 4.93
CA ASN A 280 -17.66 -2.16 3.49
C ASN A 280 -17.30 -0.80 2.91
N ASN A 281 -16.30 -0.77 2.05
CA ASN A 281 -15.79 0.48 1.50
C ASN A 281 -15.87 0.42 -0.02
N SER A 282 -16.17 1.55 -0.65
CA SER A 282 -16.22 1.68 -2.10
C SER A 282 -15.57 2.96 -2.57
N LEU A 283 -15.02 2.94 -3.77
CA LEU A 283 -14.30 4.06 -4.37
C LEU A 283 -14.58 4.08 -5.88
N VAL A 284 -14.93 5.24 -6.40
CA VAL A 284 -14.97 5.52 -7.84
C VAL A 284 -13.89 6.55 -8.14
N VAL A 285 -13.14 6.31 -9.21
CA VAL A 285 -12.11 7.22 -9.72
C VAL A 285 -12.36 7.50 -11.18
N LEU A 286 -12.30 8.76 -11.58
CA LEU A 286 -12.42 9.20 -12.98
C LEU A 286 -11.21 10.05 -13.34
N GLY A 287 -10.76 9.96 -14.59
CA GLY A 287 -9.68 10.77 -15.12
C GLY A 287 -9.95 11.17 -16.55
N TYR A 288 -9.48 12.36 -16.92
CA TYR A 288 -9.53 12.88 -18.28
C TYR A 288 -8.24 13.60 -18.64
N THR A 289 -7.59 13.15 -19.71
CA THR A 289 -6.35 13.75 -20.22
C THR A 289 -6.65 14.74 -21.33
N MET A 290 -6.14 15.97 -21.18
CA MET A 290 -6.26 17.03 -22.19
C MET A 290 -4.87 17.63 -22.44
N GLY A 291 -4.20 17.14 -23.48
CA GLY A 291 -2.82 17.55 -23.77
C GLY A 291 -1.86 17.21 -22.64
N GLN A 292 -1.26 18.21 -22.02
CA GLN A 292 -0.37 18.05 -20.86
C GLN A 292 -1.09 18.07 -19.50
N THR A 293 -2.41 18.30 -19.51
CA THR A 293 -3.20 18.38 -18.27
C THR A 293 -4.01 17.11 -18.07
N VAL A 294 -3.98 16.56 -16.85
CA VAL A 294 -4.81 15.42 -16.45
C VAL A 294 -5.71 15.87 -15.30
N PHE A 295 -7.02 15.85 -15.54
CA PHE A 295 -8.02 16.09 -14.51
C PHE A 295 -8.45 14.79 -13.89
N LYS A 296 -8.57 14.77 -12.57
CA LYS A 296 -8.92 13.57 -11.82
C LYS A 296 -9.96 13.89 -10.76
N PHE A 297 -10.80 12.92 -10.51
CA PHE A 297 -11.85 12.97 -9.49
C PHE A 297 -11.92 11.62 -8.78
N ASN A 298 -12.15 11.63 -7.48
CA ASN A 298 -12.59 10.44 -6.77
C ASN A 298 -13.74 10.74 -5.80
N TYR A 299 -14.53 9.70 -5.55
CA TYR A 299 -15.54 9.66 -4.51
C TYR A 299 -15.49 8.31 -3.81
N GLY A 300 -15.17 8.33 -2.53
CA GLY A 300 -15.06 7.14 -1.70
C GLY A 300 -16.06 7.15 -0.53
N MET A 301 -16.54 5.98 -0.16
CA MET A 301 -17.46 5.77 0.96
C MET A 301 -16.94 4.62 1.84
N SER A 302 -16.96 4.82 3.15
CA SER A 302 -16.67 3.80 4.15
C SER A 302 -17.87 3.63 5.06
N GLY A 303 -18.51 2.46 5.04
CA GLY A 303 -19.71 2.18 5.82
C GLY A 303 -19.46 2.08 7.33
N GLU A 304 -20.53 2.05 8.13
CA GLU A 304 -20.44 1.85 9.58
C GLU A 304 -19.68 0.58 9.94
N SER A 305 -18.90 0.63 11.02
CA SER A 305 -18.16 -0.54 11.52
C SER A 305 -19.03 -1.59 12.21
N PHE A 306 -20.21 -1.19 12.68
CA PHE A 306 -21.32 -2.03 13.15
C PHE A 306 -22.62 -1.22 13.09
N SER A 307 -23.78 -1.88 13.10
CA SER A 307 -25.08 -1.21 12.98
C SER A 307 -25.29 -0.16 14.07
N GLY A 308 -25.55 1.09 13.67
CA GLY A 308 -25.77 2.22 14.56
C GLY A 308 -24.49 2.84 15.13
N ALA A 309 -23.31 2.49 14.59
CA ALA A 309 -22.05 3.07 15.02
C ALA A 309 -21.94 4.56 14.69
N GLN A 310 -22.60 5.02 13.62
CA GLN A 310 -22.52 6.40 13.10
C GLN A 310 -21.06 6.83 12.87
N ASP A 311 -20.19 5.88 12.49
CA ASP A 311 -18.77 6.07 12.22
C ASP A 311 -18.41 5.90 10.74
N ASP A 312 -19.42 5.94 9.88
CA ASP A 312 -19.27 6.02 8.43
C ASP A 312 -18.74 7.39 8.00
N LEU A 313 -18.10 7.40 6.85
CA LEU A 313 -17.53 8.61 6.29
C LEU A 313 -17.51 8.55 4.77
N THR A 314 -17.44 9.72 4.13
CA THR A 314 -17.21 9.85 2.69
C THR A 314 -15.99 10.73 2.43
N MET A 315 -15.35 10.53 1.29
CA MET A 315 -14.23 11.35 0.84
C MET A 315 -14.44 11.75 -0.62
N THR A 316 -14.26 13.02 -0.89
CA THR A 316 -14.27 13.57 -2.25
C THR A 316 -12.95 14.27 -2.53
N SER A 317 -12.36 14.03 -3.69
CA SER A 317 -11.16 14.74 -4.10
C SER A 317 -11.18 15.08 -5.57
N VAL A 318 -10.57 16.20 -5.92
CA VAL A 318 -10.32 16.64 -7.29
C VAL A 318 -8.85 17.01 -7.42
N GLU A 319 -8.27 16.70 -8.57
CA GLU A 319 -6.86 17.00 -8.85
C GLU A 319 -6.69 17.42 -10.31
N ALA A 320 -5.79 18.35 -10.54
CA ALA A 320 -5.29 18.66 -11.85
C ALA A 320 -3.77 18.55 -11.85
N ASP A 321 -3.26 17.67 -12.71
CA ASP A 321 -1.82 17.49 -12.96
C ASP A 321 -1.46 18.26 -14.23
N TYR A 322 -0.34 18.98 -14.21
CA TYR A 322 0.29 19.54 -15.39
C TYR A 322 1.62 18.85 -15.62
N VAL A 323 1.69 18.00 -16.63
CA VAL A 323 2.84 17.17 -16.98
C VAL A 323 3.84 18.02 -17.78
N LEU A 324 4.91 18.48 -17.14
CA LEU A 324 5.98 19.24 -17.80
C LEU A 324 6.81 18.34 -18.72
N ASP A 325 7.16 17.16 -18.24
CA ASP A 325 7.87 16.12 -18.96
C ASP A 325 7.61 14.74 -18.33
N LYS A 326 8.35 13.70 -18.79
CA LYS A 326 8.19 12.32 -18.26
C LYS A 326 8.57 12.17 -16.78
N GLN A 327 9.31 13.11 -16.22
CA GLN A 327 9.83 13.07 -14.86
C GLN A 327 9.13 14.06 -13.93
N THR A 328 8.62 15.18 -14.48
CA THR A 328 8.17 16.33 -13.71
C THR A 328 6.70 16.61 -13.91
N THR A 329 5.96 16.65 -12.84
CA THR A 329 4.52 16.99 -12.79
C THR A 329 4.29 18.04 -11.72
N LEU A 330 3.58 19.11 -12.07
CA LEU A 330 2.97 20.04 -11.13
C LEU A 330 1.56 19.56 -10.84
N PHE A 331 1.08 19.69 -9.61
CA PHE A 331 -0.29 19.30 -9.27
C PHE A 331 -0.95 20.32 -8.36
N VAL A 332 -2.26 20.40 -8.47
CA VAL A 332 -3.15 21.01 -7.49
C VAL A 332 -4.22 19.98 -7.11
N ASN A 333 -4.41 19.79 -5.82
CA ASN A 333 -5.35 18.82 -5.28
C ASN A 333 -6.22 19.48 -4.21
N TYR A 334 -7.52 19.21 -4.23
CA TYR A 334 -8.43 19.50 -3.13
C TYR A 334 -9.09 18.22 -2.68
N ALA A 335 -9.07 17.96 -1.38
CA ALA A 335 -9.69 16.81 -0.76
C ALA A 335 -10.53 17.21 0.46
N GLN A 336 -11.63 16.51 0.66
CA GLN A 336 -12.51 16.64 1.82
C GLN A 336 -12.96 15.28 2.31
N ILE A 337 -12.95 15.08 3.61
CA ILE A 337 -13.63 13.97 4.27
C ILE A 337 -14.83 14.53 5.02
N MET A 338 -15.99 13.90 4.85
CA MET A 338 -17.19 14.18 5.63
C MET A 338 -17.40 13.02 6.60
N ASN A 339 -17.32 13.33 7.89
CA ASN A 339 -17.43 12.39 8.99
C ASN A 339 -18.85 12.37 9.56
N ASN A 340 -19.43 11.18 9.76
CA ASN A 340 -20.65 11.06 10.55
C ASN A 340 -20.34 11.32 12.05
N ALA A 341 -21.37 11.43 12.88
CA ALA A 341 -21.32 11.94 14.25
C ALA A 341 -20.23 11.32 15.15
N ASN A 342 -19.92 10.05 14.95
CA ASN A 342 -18.88 9.33 15.72
C ASN A 342 -17.61 9.05 14.91
N ALA A 343 -17.55 9.45 13.64
CA ALA A 343 -16.37 9.27 12.80
C ALA A 343 -15.28 10.30 13.12
N LYS A 344 -14.03 9.89 12.99
CA LYS A 344 -12.81 10.73 13.07
C LYS A 344 -11.89 10.49 11.90
N GLY A 345 -12.46 10.29 10.69
CA GLY A 345 -11.69 10.11 9.48
C GLY A 345 -10.75 11.27 9.24
N SER A 346 -9.50 10.97 8.90
CA SER A 346 -8.45 11.94 8.64
C SER A 346 -7.66 11.52 7.41
N PHE A 347 -6.96 12.45 6.79
CA PHE A 347 -6.01 12.15 5.73
C PHE A 347 -4.78 11.43 6.27
N THR A 348 -4.11 10.66 5.42
CA THR A 348 -3.02 9.77 5.83
C THR A 348 -1.83 9.74 4.87
N ASN A 349 -1.86 10.53 3.81
CA ASN A 349 -0.82 10.50 2.78
C ASN A 349 0.33 11.46 3.02
N ALA A 350 0.05 12.64 3.59
CA ALA A 350 1.10 13.54 4.02
C ALA A 350 1.66 13.12 5.38
N ASP A 351 2.92 13.44 5.62
CA ASP A 351 3.62 13.02 6.83
C ASP A 351 3.07 13.66 8.11
N ASN A 352 2.46 14.84 8.01
CA ASN A 352 2.15 15.67 9.16
C ASN A 352 0.71 16.22 9.14
N PHE A 353 -0.25 15.56 8.48
CA PHE A 353 -1.62 16.03 8.54
C PHE A 353 -2.14 16.00 9.98
N PRO A 354 -2.75 17.09 10.51
CA PRO A 354 -3.28 17.10 11.86
C PRO A 354 -4.45 16.11 12.00
N ALA A 355 -4.39 15.24 13.01
CA ALA A 355 -5.46 14.30 13.28
C ALA A 355 -6.74 15.03 13.68
N VAL A 356 -7.90 14.55 13.23
CA VAL A 356 -9.22 15.06 13.62
C VAL A 356 -9.44 14.79 15.10
N GLY A 357 -9.46 15.85 15.92
CA GLY A 357 -9.57 15.77 17.39
C GLY A 357 -10.97 15.38 17.86
N THR A 358 -12.01 15.97 17.25
CA THR A 358 -13.43 15.79 17.62
C THR A 358 -14.15 14.97 16.57
N ALA A 359 -14.93 13.98 16.99
CA ALA A 359 -15.78 13.20 16.10
C ALA A 359 -16.80 14.09 15.38
N GLY A 360 -17.09 13.79 14.12
CA GLY A 360 -17.99 14.57 13.28
C GLY A 360 -17.37 15.82 12.66
N ASN A 361 -16.09 16.13 12.93
CA ASN A 361 -15.39 17.21 12.24
C ASN A 361 -14.94 16.75 10.85
N ASP A 362 -15.07 17.64 9.86
CA ASP A 362 -14.82 17.40 8.45
C ASP A 362 -13.49 18.01 8.00
N PRO A 363 -12.40 17.25 7.91
CA PRO A 363 -11.12 17.79 7.47
C PRO A 363 -11.11 18.08 5.97
N THR A 364 -10.36 19.13 5.61
CA THR A 364 -10.10 19.53 4.23
C THR A 364 -8.61 19.77 4.01
N ALA A 365 -8.15 19.54 2.79
CA ALA A 365 -6.80 19.84 2.34
C ALA A 365 -6.83 20.47 0.94
N LEU A 366 -6.08 21.55 0.75
CA LEU A 366 -5.80 22.14 -0.55
C LEU A 366 -4.29 22.16 -0.73
N SER A 367 -3.79 21.36 -1.66
CA SER A 367 -2.37 21.15 -1.89
C SER A 367 -1.97 21.70 -3.26
N PHE A 368 -0.80 22.30 -3.33
CA PHE A 368 -0.11 22.66 -4.58
C PHE A 368 1.32 22.17 -4.48
N GLY A 369 1.77 21.35 -5.42
CA GLY A 369 3.07 20.71 -5.31
C GLY A 369 3.72 20.32 -6.63
N ILE A 370 4.91 19.75 -6.47
CA ILE A 370 5.74 19.24 -7.53
C ILE A 370 6.14 17.80 -7.23
N ARG A 371 6.03 16.95 -8.23
CA ARG A 371 6.53 15.59 -8.25
C ARG A 371 7.63 15.45 -9.28
N TYR A 372 8.79 14.99 -8.85
CA TYR A 372 9.94 14.72 -9.71
C TYR A 372 10.39 13.26 -9.53
N ASN A 373 10.38 12.50 -10.62
CA ASN A 373 10.87 11.13 -10.66
C ASN A 373 12.23 11.08 -11.38
N PHE A 374 13.19 10.35 -10.86
CA PHE A 374 14.54 10.22 -11.44
C PHE A 374 15.01 8.77 -11.47
#